data_08e2983fa3cb604b96d3c05cb7704dee
#
_entry.id   08e2983fa3cb604b96d3c05cb7704dee
#
_cell.length_a   1.000
_cell.length_b   1.000
_cell.length_c   1.000
_cell.angle_alpha   90.00
_cell.angle_beta   90.00
_cell.angle_gamma   90.00
#
_symmetry.space_group_name_H-M   'P 1'
#
loop_
_entity.id
_entity.type
_entity.pdbx_description
1 polymer ?
#
loop_
_entity_poly.entity_id
_entity_poly.type
_entity_poly.pdbx_seq_one_letter_code
_entity_poly.pdbx_strand_id
1 'polypeptide(L)'
;MIKGIGTGAIAATAGCSGLTGDGGGGGGVDMTIASTFEPGHILVQTSEMFKENIEEESDGDISVQISAGGAYGSEDETGEIVSQGGVEAHAAGSFPYFQFAPEYWFFGCPFVLSSYDQLLSVLDSDQMQEAHDALVESGNQRPIGQQIYRGARHFTSNSPIRGPSDVEGLNLRLPELDPWVAIWEQVGASPTPIALDELYSALEQGTADASEGGAEQISSFNLYEVQSHLSLTSHLIANGNIYINDDFYQGLDETHQDMIMEVGQSVTETASEESQSSEEELIQELGEQGMTIVEDVDTEAFQEQAEPAVEQLFEETWAFDWETVRNM
;
A
#
# COMPACT_ATOMS: atom_id res chain seq x y z
N MET A 1 -6.58 29.17 69.29
CA MET A 1 -7.48 28.06 69.68
C MET A 1 -7.73 27.20 68.45
N ILE A 2 -6.95 26.20 68.23
CA ILE A 2 -6.98 24.83 68.79
C ILE A 2 -8.18 24.01 68.25
N LYS A 3 -7.81 22.90 67.56
CA LYS A 3 -8.46 21.63 67.29
C LYS A 3 -9.25 21.54 65.96
N GLY A 4 -9.14 20.50 65.16
CA GLY A 4 -8.55 19.17 65.41
C GLY A 4 -8.50 18.37 64.12
N ILE A 5 -7.68 17.38 64.20
CA ILE A 5 -7.25 16.35 63.26
C ILE A 5 -8.40 15.37 62.96
N GLY A 6 -8.52 14.97 61.71
CA GLY A 6 -9.33 13.83 61.29
C GLY A 6 -8.64 13.09 60.14
N THR A 7 -7.76 12.16 60.50
CA THR A 7 -7.13 11.16 59.59
C THR A 7 -8.14 10.08 59.26
N GLY A 8 -8.56 9.99 58.01
CA GLY A 8 -9.34 8.87 57.45
C GLY A 8 -8.44 8.05 56.52
N ALA A 9 -7.98 6.92 57.00
CA ALA A 9 -7.27 5.92 56.18
C ALA A 9 -8.29 5.16 55.35
N ILE A 10 -8.19 5.25 54.04
CA ILE A 10 -8.91 4.37 53.11
C ILE A 10 -7.99 3.21 52.77
N ALA A 11 -8.37 2.05 53.28
CA ALA A 11 -7.70 0.78 52.92
C ALA A 11 -8.07 0.40 51.49
N ALA A 12 -7.10 0.41 50.61
CA ALA A 12 -7.22 -0.20 49.29
C ALA A 12 -7.13 -1.74 49.42
N THR A 13 -8.25 -2.40 49.23
CA THR A 13 -8.29 -3.85 49.07
C THR A 13 -8.00 -4.16 47.61
N ALA A 14 -6.77 -4.60 47.33
CA ALA A 14 -6.44 -5.26 46.08
C ALA A 14 -7.12 -6.61 46.02
N GLY A 15 -8.19 -6.68 45.26
CA GLY A 15 -8.86 -7.94 44.93
C GLY A 15 -8.19 -8.53 43.68
N CYS A 16 -7.24 -9.44 43.86
CA CYS A 16 -6.86 -10.40 42.83
C CYS A 16 -7.98 -11.41 42.69
N SER A 17 -8.89 -11.24 41.74
CA SER A 17 -9.75 -12.30 41.25
C SER A 17 -9.03 -13.04 40.16
N GLY A 18 -8.47 -14.20 40.49
CA GLY A 18 -7.96 -15.15 39.51
C GLY A 18 -9.07 -15.59 38.59
N LEU A 19 -8.94 -15.36 37.33
CA LEU A 19 -9.71 -15.97 36.26
C LEU A 19 -9.16 -17.38 36.04
N THR A 20 -9.79 -18.35 36.69
CA THR A 20 -9.76 -19.73 36.22
C THR A 20 -10.85 -19.85 35.19
N GLY A 21 -10.46 -19.82 33.91
CA GLY A 21 -11.37 -20.05 32.81
C GLY A 21 -11.87 -21.49 32.82
N ASP A 22 -13.14 -21.66 32.62
CA ASP A 22 -13.70 -22.88 32.07
C ASP A 22 -14.45 -22.52 30.80
N GLY A 23 -14.28 -23.34 29.78
CA GLY A 23 -14.50 -23.04 28.40
C GLY A 23 -15.94 -22.81 27.94
N GLY A 24 -16.03 -22.26 26.76
CA GLY A 24 -17.18 -22.32 25.87
C GLY A 24 -18.09 -21.10 25.96
N GLY A 25 -17.72 -20.02 25.34
CA GLY A 25 -18.59 -18.91 25.04
C GLY A 25 -17.91 -18.04 24.02
N GLY A 26 -18.40 -17.98 22.77
CA GLY A 26 -17.90 -17.19 21.71
C GLY A 26 -17.79 -15.74 22.14
N GLY A 27 -16.56 -15.30 22.46
CA GLY A 27 -16.24 -13.91 22.50
C GLY A 27 -15.98 -13.52 21.04
N GLY A 28 -16.76 -12.57 20.49
CA GLY A 28 -16.56 -12.10 19.14
C GLY A 28 -15.13 -11.57 18.94
N VAL A 29 -14.66 -11.59 17.71
CA VAL A 29 -13.37 -11.06 17.28
C VAL A 29 -13.57 -9.61 16.87
N ASP A 30 -12.90 -8.68 17.55
CA ASP A 30 -12.86 -7.28 17.15
C ASP A 30 -11.55 -7.02 16.38
N MET A 31 -11.67 -6.41 15.20
CA MET A 31 -10.53 -6.12 14.31
C MET A 31 -10.61 -4.70 13.80
N THR A 32 -9.50 -3.99 13.78
CA THR A 32 -9.36 -2.68 13.15
C THR A 32 -8.48 -2.81 11.91
N ILE A 33 -8.94 -2.24 10.78
CA ILE A 33 -8.13 -2.06 9.57
C ILE A 33 -7.79 -0.59 9.45
N ALA A 34 -6.52 -0.24 9.63
CA ALA A 34 -6.02 1.10 9.42
C ALA A 34 -5.66 1.33 7.95
N SER A 35 -5.71 2.58 7.49
CA SER A 35 -5.16 2.95 6.17
C SER A 35 -4.72 4.40 6.17
N THR A 36 -3.60 4.68 5.51
CA THR A 36 -3.12 6.04 5.25
C THR A 36 -3.91 6.72 4.14
N PHE A 37 -4.56 5.92 3.28
CA PHE A 37 -5.35 6.40 2.16
C PHE A 37 -6.71 6.95 2.61
N GLU A 38 -7.19 7.95 1.86
CA GLU A 38 -8.47 8.61 2.09
C GLU A 38 -9.66 7.69 1.75
N PRO A 39 -10.86 7.92 2.34
CA PRO A 39 -12.08 7.27 1.92
C PRO A 39 -12.32 7.44 0.41
N GLY A 40 -12.70 6.35 -0.26
CA GLY A 40 -12.87 6.31 -1.72
C GLY A 40 -11.68 5.71 -2.47
N HIS A 41 -10.50 5.61 -1.85
CA HIS A 41 -9.36 4.89 -2.41
C HIS A 41 -9.63 3.39 -2.43
N ILE A 42 -9.20 2.68 -3.50
CA ILE A 42 -9.50 1.25 -3.71
C ILE A 42 -9.15 0.36 -2.52
N LEU A 43 -8.04 0.63 -1.83
CA LEU A 43 -7.65 -0.13 -0.63
C LEU A 43 -8.63 0.07 0.54
N VAL A 44 -9.20 1.27 0.68
CA VAL A 44 -10.23 1.55 1.69
C VAL A 44 -11.54 0.90 1.28
N GLN A 45 -11.94 1.01 0.01
CA GLN A 45 -13.13 0.34 -0.52
C GLN A 45 -13.03 -1.18 -0.38
N THR A 46 -11.86 -1.78 -0.67
CA THR A 46 -11.62 -3.21 -0.42
C THR A 46 -11.77 -3.57 1.05
N SER A 47 -11.30 -2.71 1.96
CA SER A 47 -11.47 -2.92 3.40
C SER A 47 -12.95 -2.82 3.81
N GLU A 48 -13.73 -1.95 3.20
CA GLU A 48 -15.17 -1.85 3.40
C GLU A 48 -15.90 -3.10 2.88
N MET A 49 -15.54 -3.60 1.69
CA MET A 49 -16.05 -4.87 1.16
C MET A 49 -15.68 -6.05 2.05
N PHE A 50 -14.42 -6.10 2.52
CA PHE A 50 -13.98 -7.12 3.47
C PHE A 50 -14.83 -7.10 4.74
N LYS A 51 -15.01 -5.90 5.34
CA LYS A 51 -15.85 -5.72 6.52
C LYS A 51 -17.26 -6.25 6.32
N GLU A 52 -17.94 -5.82 5.25
CA GLU A 52 -19.32 -6.21 4.98
C GLU A 52 -19.44 -7.73 4.83
N ASN A 53 -18.53 -8.35 4.04
CA ASN A 53 -18.58 -9.77 3.77
C ASN A 53 -18.19 -10.62 4.99
N ILE A 54 -17.17 -10.25 5.75
CA ILE A 54 -16.73 -11.03 6.93
C ILE A 54 -17.72 -10.93 8.09
N GLU A 55 -18.34 -9.77 8.30
CA GLU A 55 -19.39 -9.61 9.32
C GLU A 55 -20.65 -10.41 8.96
N GLU A 56 -21.01 -10.53 7.67
CA GLU A 56 -22.12 -11.37 7.20
C GLU A 56 -21.78 -12.86 7.32
N GLU A 57 -20.62 -13.30 6.82
CA GLU A 57 -20.20 -14.70 6.79
C GLU A 57 -20.02 -15.28 8.20
N SER A 58 -19.54 -14.44 9.14
CA SER A 58 -19.35 -14.83 10.55
C SER A 58 -20.62 -14.71 11.41
N ASP A 59 -21.79 -14.36 10.84
CA ASP A 59 -22.99 -14.03 11.62
C ASP A 59 -22.72 -12.96 12.72
N GLY A 60 -21.73 -12.09 12.52
CA GLY A 60 -21.30 -11.03 13.44
C GLY A 60 -20.31 -11.49 14.52
N ASP A 61 -19.78 -12.69 14.46
CA ASP A 61 -18.74 -13.15 15.38
C ASP A 61 -17.40 -12.43 15.14
N ILE A 62 -17.14 -11.94 13.90
CA ILE A 62 -16.04 -11.02 13.57
C ILE A 62 -16.63 -9.65 13.31
N SER A 63 -16.12 -8.62 13.99
CA SER A 63 -16.52 -7.22 13.83
C SER A 63 -15.32 -6.39 13.37
N VAL A 64 -15.48 -5.61 12.30
CA VAL A 64 -14.39 -4.84 11.71
C VAL A 64 -14.65 -3.35 11.81
N GLN A 65 -13.64 -2.59 12.24
CA GLN A 65 -13.61 -1.13 12.19
C GLN A 65 -12.59 -0.67 11.15
N ILE A 66 -12.95 0.33 10.35
CA ILE A 66 -12.03 0.91 9.36
C ILE A 66 -11.61 2.29 9.83
N SER A 67 -10.31 2.54 9.84
CA SER A 67 -9.70 3.83 10.18
C SER A 67 -8.86 4.33 9.00
N ALA A 68 -9.50 5.04 8.08
CA ALA A 68 -8.88 5.63 6.90
C ALA A 68 -8.33 7.04 7.17
N GLY A 69 -7.56 7.60 6.23
CA GLY A 69 -7.06 8.98 6.25
C GLY A 69 -5.90 9.22 7.21
N GLY A 70 -5.04 8.22 7.44
CA GLY A 70 -3.78 8.39 8.14
C GLY A 70 -3.88 8.62 9.65
N ALA A 71 -4.96 8.16 10.30
CA ALA A 71 -5.12 8.32 11.76
C ALA A 71 -4.01 7.66 12.60
N TYR A 72 -3.31 6.69 12.02
CA TYR A 72 -2.18 5.97 12.64
C TYR A 72 -0.81 6.41 12.08
N GLY A 73 -0.76 7.47 11.25
CA GLY A 73 0.46 8.00 10.65
C GLY A 73 0.65 7.60 9.19
N SER A 74 1.89 7.68 8.72
CA SER A 74 2.31 7.26 7.38
C SER A 74 2.20 5.74 7.15
N GLU A 75 2.46 5.26 5.93
CA GLU A 75 2.39 3.81 5.65
C GLU A 75 3.42 3.02 6.47
N ASP A 76 4.64 3.55 6.62
CA ASP A 76 5.70 2.92 7.42
C ASP A 76 5.38 2.93 8.92
N GLU A 77 4.89 4.05 9.46
CA GLU A 77 4.48 4.13 10.86
C GLU A 77 3.32 3.17 11.16
N THR A 78 2.33 3.11 10.26
CA THR A 78 1.18 2.21 10.40
C THR A 78 1.63 0.74 10.28
N GLY A 79 2.54 0.42 9.34
CA GLY A 79 3.15 -0.90 9.20
C GLY A 79 3.87 -1.36 10.46
N GLU A 80 4.64 -0.47 11.10
CA GLU A 80 5.31 -0.75 12.38
C GLU A 80 4.31 -0.98 13.52
N ILE A 81 3.22 -0.21 13.58
CA ILE A 81 2.16 -0.38 14.59
C ILE A 81 1.47 -1.75 14.43
N VAL A 82 1.18 -2.17 13.20
CA VAL A 82 0.61 -3.50 12.92
C VAL A 82 1.60 -4.61 13.28
N SER A 83 2.87 -4.47 12.89
CA SER A 83 3.93 -5.42 13.25
C SER A 83 4.02 -5.66 14.75
N GLN A 84 3.82 -4.62 15.55
CA GLN A 84 3.86 -4.68 17.02
C GLN A 84 2.51 -5.10 17.66
N GLY A 85 1.47 -5.35 16.87
CA GLY A 85 0.12 -5.71 17.36
C GLY A 85 -0.62 -4.54 18.01
N GLY A 86 -0.29 -3.31 17.65
CA GLY A 86 -1.01 -2.11 18.12
C GLY A 86 -2.32 -1.86 17.37
N VAL A 87 -2.45 -2.45 16.19
CA VAL A 87 -3.65 -2.52 15.34
C VAL A 87 -3.63 -3.88 14.65
N GLU A 88 -4.79 -4.49 14.43
CA GLU A 88 -4.90 -5.86 13.94
C GLU A 88 -4.54 -6.00 12.46
N ALA A 89 -4.83 -4.98 11.64
CA ALA A 89 -4.51 -4.98 10.21
C ALA A 89 -4.36 -3.57 9.64
N HIS A 90 -3.75 -3.49 8.45
CA HIS A 90 -3.79 -2.27 7.65
C HIS A 90 -3.96 -2.56 6.16
N ALA A 91 -4.62 -1.65 5.46
CA ALA A 91 -4.70 -1.64 4.01
C ALA A 91 -3.64 -0.69 3.46
N ALA A 92 -2.65 -1.23 2.77
CA ALA A 92 -1.46 -0.54 2.33
C ALA A 92 -1.06 -0.96 0.90
N GLY A 93 -0.19 -0.19 0.26
CA GLY A 93 0.53 -0.62 -0.93
C GLY A 93 1.41 -1.84 -0.63
N SER A 94 2.35 -2.14 -1.53
CA SER A 94 3.33 -3.20 -1.26
C SER A 94 4.43 -2.76 -0.27
N PHE A 95 4.22 -1.66 0.43
CA PHE A 95 5.16 -1.06 1.36
C PHE A 95 5.61 -1.99 2.49
N PRO A 96 4.77 -2.88 3.07
CA PRO A 96 5.23 -3.84 4.06
C PRO A 96 6.36 -4.76 3.57
N TYR A 97 6.38 -5.14 2.29
CA TYR A 97 7.52 -5.87 1.72
C TYR A 97 8.78 -5.00 1.65
N PHE A 98 8.66 -3.73 1.24
CA PHE A 98 9.79 -2.80 1.26
C PHE A 98 10.38 -2.66 2.67
N GLN A 99 9.54 -2.57 3.68
CA GLN A 99 9.93 -2.33 5.07
C GLN A 99 10.53 -3.57 5.75
N PHE A 100 9.95 -4.75 5.54
CA PHE A 100 10.25 -5.97 6.31
C PHE A 100 10.88 -7.11 5.49
N ALA A 101 10.83 -7.05 4.17
CA ALA A 101 11.41 -8.02 3.25
C ALA A 101 11.98 -7.32 1.99
N PRO A 102 12.84 -6.28 2.16
CA PRO A 102 13.28 -5.39 1.07
C PRO A 102 14.00 -6.13 -0.06
N GLU A 103 14.67 -7.24 0.22
CA GLU A 103 15.35 -8.06 -0.77
C GLU A 103 14.41 -8.74 -1.77
N TYR A 104 13.10 -8.73 -1.50
CA TYR A 104 12.08 -9.32 -2.36
C TYR A 104 11.17 -8.27 -3.03
N TRP A 105 11.35 -6.98 -2.71
CA TRP A 105 10.38 -5.94 -3.11
C TRP A 105 10.59 -5.37 -4.52
N PHE A 106 11.24 -6.09 -5.44
CA PHE A 106 11.43 -5.66 -6.83
C PHE A 106 10.11 -5.40 -7.57
N PHE A 107 9.04 -6.12 -7.23
CA PHE A 107 7.73 -6.01 -7.87
C PHE A 107 6.99 -4.69 -7.59
N GLY A 108 7.43 -3.92 -6.61
CA GLY A 108 6.96 -2.57 -6.32
C GLY A 108 7.78 -1.47 -6.98
N CYS A 109 8.67 -1.78 -7.92
CA CYS A 109 9.59 -0.83 -8.53
C CYS A 109 9.25 -0.50 -9.98
N PRO A 110 9.49 0.77 -10.43
CA PRO A 110 9.26 1.18 -11.79
C PRO A 110 10.04 0.35 -12.81
N PHE A 111 9.45 0.08 -13.97
CA PHE A 111 10.05 -0.59 -15.12
C PHE A 111 10.49 -2.05 -14.90
N VAL A 112 10.09 -2.68 -13.78
CA VAL A 112 10.41 -4.09 -13.49
C VAL A 112 9.36 -5.02 -14.05
N LEU A 113 8.09 -4.77 -13.78
CA LEU A 113 6.95 -5.57 -14.27
C LEU A 113 6.09 -4.73 -15.22
N SER A 114 5.64 -5.36 -16.32
CA SER A 114 4.95 -4.67 -17.40
C SER A 114 3.43 -4.85 -17.40
N SER A 115 2.90 -5.80 -16.60
CA SER A 115 1.47 -6.08 -16.54
C SER A 115 1.06 -6.66 -15.19
N TYR A 116 -0.23 -6.57 -14.88
CA TYR A 116 -0.80 -7.18 -13.69
C TYR A 116 -0.75 -8.71 -13.72
N ASP A 117 -0.94 -9.32 -14.90
CA ASP A 117 -0.81 -10.78 -15.05
C ASP A 117 0.62 -11.25 -14.73
N GLN A 118 1.64 -10.48 -15.16
CA GLN A 118 3.02 -10.75 -14.82
C GLN A 118 3.26 -10.59 -13.30
N LEU A 119 2.72 -9.54 -12.69
CA LEU A 119 2.78 -9.33 -11.24
C LEU A 119 2.21 -10.54 -10.48
N LEU A 120 1.00 -11.00 -10.83
CA LEU A 120 0.39 -12.17 -10.19
C LEU A 120 1.23 -13.44 -10.42
N SER A 121 1.71 -13.67 -11.65
CA SER A 121 2.57 -14.83 -11.96
C SER A 121 3.84 -14.85 -11.11
N VAL A 122 4.44 -13.69 -10.89
CA VAL A 122 5.63 -13.55 -10.02
C VAL A 122 5.27 -13.86 -8.57
N LEU A 123 4.21 -13.23 -8.05
CA LEU A 123 3.81 -13.35 -6.64
C LEU A 123 3.33 -14.76 -6.27
N ASP A 124 2.73 -15.48 -7.21
CA ASP A 124 2.29 -16.88 -7.04
C ASP A 124 3.41 -17.90 -7.24
N SER A 125 4.61 -17.47 -7.61
CA SER A 125 5.74 -18.38 -7.83
C SER A 125 6.26 -18.98 -6.52
N ASP A 126 6.78 -20.22 -6.61
CA ASP A 126 7.42 -20.90 -5.47
C ASP A 126 8.57 -20.05 -4.86
N GLN A 127 9.21 -19.22 -5.68
CA GLN A 127 10.30 -18.34 -5.24
C GLN A 127 9.80 -17.19 -4.34
N MET A 128 8.58 -16.69 -4.58
CA MET A 128 7.98 -15.65 -3.73
C MET A 128 7.44 -16.17 -2.40
N GLN A 129 7.41 -17.49 -2.17
CA GLN A 129 7.07 -18.03 -0.86
C GLN A 129 8.08 -17.57 0.20
N GLU A 130 9.37 -17.48 -0.15
CA GLU A 130 10.41 -16.94 0.75
C GLU A 130 10.15 -15.47 1.12
N ALA A 131 9.59 -14.69 0.21
CA ALA A 131 9.21 -13.30 0.48
C ALA A 131 8.03 -13.20 1.46
N HIS A 132 7.02 -14.07 1.29
CA HIS A 132 5.90 -14.14 2.23
C HIS A 132 6.37 -14.59 3.62
N ASP A 133 7.23 -15.60 3.69
CA ASP A 133 7.79 -16.08 4.94
C ASP A 133 8.64 -14.97 5.62
N ALA A 134 9.46 -14.23 4.86
CA ALA A 134 10.24 -13.12 5.36
C ALA A 134 9.36 -11.97 5.90
N LEU A 135 8.26 -11.65 5.22
CA LEU A 135 7.30 -10.66 5.68
C LEU A 135 6.66 -11.07 7.02
N VAL A 136 6.30 -12.34 7.16
CA VAL A 136 5.76 -12.89 8.41
C VAL A 136 6.84 -12.91 9.51
N GLU A 137 8.03 -13.40 9.23
CA GLU A 137 9.11 -13.53 10.22
C GLU A 137 9.63 -12.18 10.71
N SER A 138 9.80 -11.21 9.82
CA SER A 138 10.40 -9.90 10.13
C SER A 138 9.37 -8.82 10.45
N GLY A 139 8.23 -8.85 9.76
CA GLY A 139 7.17 -7.85 9.87
C GLY A 139 5.98 -8.28 10.71
N ASN A 140 5.90 -9.55 11.08
CA ASN A 140 4.73 -10.11 11.78
C ASN A 140 3.42 -9.76 11.06
N GLN A 141 3.46 -9.76 9.71
CA GLN A 141 2.34 -9.39 8.85
C GLN A 141 2.12 -10.45 7.78
N ARG A 142 0.86 -10.68 7.48
CA ARG A 142 0.39 -11.63 6.46
C ARG A 142 -0.57 -10.92 5.52
N PRO A 143 -0.39 -10.97 4.19
CA PRO A 143 -1.40 -10.50 3.26
C PRO A 143 -2.63 -11.42 3.29
N ILE A 144 -3.84 -10.86 3.19
CA ILE A 144 -5.08 -11.63 3.06
C ILE A 144 -5.61 -11.55 1.64
N GLY A 145 -5.65 -12.68 0.95
CA GLY A 145 -5.98 -12.74 -0.49
C GLY A 145 -4.82 -12.36 -1.40
N GLN A 146 -5.13 -12.14 -2.68
CA GLN A 146 -4.13 -11.73 -3.67
C GLN A 146 -3.80 -10.24 -3.63
N GLN A 147 -2.71 -9.82 -4.27
CA GLN A 147 -2.41 -8.40 -4.42
C GLN A 147 -3.48 -7.71 -5.28
N ILE A 148 -4.02 -6.62 -4.77
CA ILE A 148 -5.05 -5.81 -5.42
C ILE A 148 -4.40 -4.98 -6.53
N TYR A 149 -5.00 -4.97 -7.72
CA TYR A 149 -4.65 -4.04 -8.78
C TYR A 149 -5.09 -2.62 -8.41
N ARG A 150 -4.18 -1.66 -8.45
CA ARG A 150 -4.42 -0.24 -8.13
C ARG A 150 -4.19 0.68 -9.32
N GLY A 151 -4.22 0.15 -10.53
CA GLY A 151 -3.98 0.85 -11.77
C GLY A 151 -2.51 0.93 -12.18
N ALA A 152 -2.27 1.24 -13.44
CA ALA A 152 -0.95 1.61 -13.92
C ALA A 152 -0.59 3.01 -13.40
N ARG A 153 0.68 3.20 -13.06
CA ARG A 153 1.19 4.51 -12.64
C ARG A 153 1.68 5.28 -13.85
N HIS A 154 1.35 6.55 -13.84
CA HIS A 154 1.59 7.49 -14.91
C HIS A 154 2.29 8.74 -14.38
N PHE A 155 2.81 9.57 -15.28
CA PHE A 155 3.56 10.76 -14.93
C PHE A 155 2.69 12.01 -14.99
N THR A 156 2.67 12.83 -13.93
CA THR A 156 2.00 14.13 -13.92
C THR A 156 3.00 15.27 -13.97
N SER A 157 2.67 16.32 -14.72
CA SER A 157 3.55 17.48 -14.89
C SER A 157 2.79 18.69 -15.46
N ASN A 158 3.49 19.84 -15.57
CA ASN A 158 2.97 21.03 -16.25
C ASN A 158 3.46 21.18 -17.70
N SER A 159 4.07 20.12 -18.25
CA SER A 159 4.47 19.99 -19.65
C SER A 159 4.28 18.55 -20.11
N PRO A 160 4.00 18.29 -21.39
CA PRO A 160 3.83 16.93 -21.87
C PRO A 160 5.14 16.16 -21.78
N ILE A 161 5.11 14.95 -21.22
CA ILE A 161 6.21 14.01 -21.16
C ILE A 161 5.95 12.90 -22.17
N ARG A 162 6.83 12.77 -23.19
CA ARG A 162 6.71 11.75 -24.25
C ARG A 162 7.89 10.78 -24.28
N GLY A 163 9.00 11.13 -23.64
CA GLY A 163 10.19 10.29 -23.59
C GLY A 163 11.16 10.74 -22.51
N PRO A 164 12.25 10.00 -22.28
CA PRO A 164 13.21 10.28 -21.20
C PRO A 164 13.83 11.69 -21.28
N SER A 165 14.00 12.25 -22.49
CA SER A 165 14.54 13.61 -22.64
C SER A 165 13.64 14.70 -22.04
N ASP A 166 12.34 14.44 -21.87
CA ASP A 166 11.40 15.41 -21.32
C ASP A 166 11.44 15.47 -19.78
N VAL A 167 12.03 14.46 -19.15
CA VAL A 167 12.20 14.42 -17.68
C VAL A 167 13.62 14.82 -17.24
N GLU A 168 14.52 15.11 -18.18
CA GLU A 168 15.92 15.46 -17.86
C GLU A 168 16.00 16.69 -16.95
N GLY A 169 16.49 16.49 -15.72
CA GLY A 169 16.64 17.53 -14.70
C GLY A 169 15.34 18.04 -14.08
N LEU A 170 14.19 17.41 -14.37
CA LEU A 170 12.90 17.76 -13.79
C LEU A 170 12.85 17.33 -12.31
N ASN A 171 12.45 18.24 -11.41
CA ASN A 171 12.28 17.92 -10.00
C ASN A 171 11.06 17.00 -9.84
N LEU A 172 11.31 15.70 -9.82
CA LEU A 172 10.27 14.69 -9.70
C LEU A 172 10.02 14.34 -8.22
N ARG A 173 8.83 14.63 -7.73
CA ARG A 173 8.43 14.13 -6.43
C ARG A 173 8.27 12.61 -6.49
N LEU A 174 8.94 11.93 -5.58
CA LEU A 174 8.77 10.50 -5.32
C LEU A 174 8.46 10.25 -3.85
N PRO A 175 7.89 9.10 -3.49
CA PRO A 175 7.92 8.62 -2.11
C PRO A 175 9.38 8.37 -1.67
N GLU A 176 9.61 8.23 -0.37
CA GLU A 176 10.94 7.99 0.22
C GLU A 176 11.40 6.54 0.01
N LEU A 177 11.60 6.15 -1.24
CA LEU A 177 11.94 4.80 -1.69
C LEU A 177 13.26 4.84 -2.50
N ASP A 178 14.36 4.44 -1.87
CA ASP A 178 15.70 4.48 -2.50
C ASP A 178 15.77 3.79 -3.87
N PRO A 179 15.16 2.60 -4.11
CA PRO A 179 15.17 1.99 -5.43
C PRO A 179 14.49 2.85 -6.50
N TRP A 180 13.38 3.53 -6.17
CA TRP A 180 12.71 4.44 -7.11
C TRP A 180 13.58 5.64 -7.43
N VAL A 181 14.23 6.22 -6.42
CA VAL A 181 15.18 7.34 -6.61
C VAL A 181 16.27 6.94 -7.59
N ALA A 182 16.93 5.79 -7.37
CA ALA A 182 17.99 5.30 -8.23
C ALA A 182 17.52 5.08 -9.69
N ILE A 183 16.34 4.50 -9.89
CA ILE A 183 15.78 4.24 -11.22
C ILE A 183 15.45 5.56 -11.93
N TRP A 184 14.77 6.50 -11.28
CA TRP A 184 14.42 7.77 -11.91
C TRP A 184 15.59 8.71 -12.12
N GLU A 185 16.65 8.65 -11.29
CA GLU A 185 17.93 9.31 -11.56
C GLU A 185 18.60 8.75 -12.82
N GLN A 186 18.57 7.42 -13.01
CA GLN A 186 19.08 6.77 -14.22
C GLN A 186 18.30 7.20 -15.47
N VAL A 187 16.98 7.40 -15.36
CA VAL A 187 16.14 7.92 -16.44
C VAL A 187 16.48 9.39 -16.76
N GLY A 188 17.05 10.13 -15.81
CA GLY A 188 17.49 11.50 -15.99
C GLY A 188 16.72 12.55 -15.19
N ALA A 189 15.72 12.15 -14.42
CA ALA A 189 15.01 13.05 -13.50
C ALA A 189 15.90 13.49 -12.32
N SER A 190 15.45 14.52 -11.60
CA SER A 190 16.02 14.95 -10.32
C SER A 190 15.01 14.60 -9.20
N PRO A 191 15.08 13.40 -8.63
CA PRO A 191 14.13 12.98 -7.61
C PRO A 191 14.17 13.86 -6.35
N THR A 192 13.00 14.16 -5.83
CA THR A 192 12.80 14.88 -4.58
C THR A 192 11.87 14.03 -3.69
N PRO A 193 12.41 13.22 -2.75
CA PRO A 193 11.60 12.41 -1.84
C PRO A 193 10.77 13.30 -0.92
N ILE A 194 9.45 13.12 -0.96
CA ILE A 194 8.47 13.88 -0.17
C ILE A 194 7.31 12.92 0.21
N ALA A 195 6.89 12.94 1.46
CA ALA A 195 5.79 12.13 1.97
C ALA A 195 4.47 12.39 1.22
N LEU A 196 3.57 11.42 1.25
CA LEU A 196 2.34 11.46 0.45
C LEU A 196 1.40 12.60 0.84
N ASP A 197 1.28 12.88 2.13
CA ASP A 197 0.45 13.94 2.70
C ASP A 197 0.95 15.36 2.35
N GLU A 198 2.23 15.50 1.99
CA GLU A 198 2.83 16.76 1.54
C GLU A 198 2.79 16.95 0.01
N LEU A 199 2.39 15.92 -0.76
CA LEU A 199 2.44 15.88 -2.22
C LEU A 199 1.75 17.08 -2.88
N TYR A 200 0.49 17.33 -2.57
CA TYR A 200 -0.27 18.44 -3.17
C TYR A 200 0.42 19.79 -2.92
N SER A 201 0.81 20.03 -1.68
CA SER A 201 1.48 21.28 -1.28
C SER A 201 2.83 21.47 -1.97
N ALA A 202 3.59 20.40 -2.15
CA ALA A 202 4.88 20.44 -2.83
C ALA A 202 4.74 20.83 -4.31
N LEU A 203 3.75 20.29 -5.00
CA LEU A 203 3.43 20.64 -6.39
C LEU A 203 2.87 22.06 -6.50
N GLU A 204 1.94 22.45 -5.62
CA GLU A 204 1.35 23.81 -5.62
C GLU A 204 2.41 24.90 -5.39
N GLN A 205 3.36 24.66 -4.50
CA GLN A 205 4.42 25.61 -4.16
C GLN A 205 5.63 25.55 -5.11
N GLY A 206 5.67 24.59 -6.03
CA GLY A 206 6.79 24.40 -6.95
C GLY A 206 8.06 23.87 -6.29
N THR A 207 7.94 23.18 -5.14
CA THR A 207 9.03 22.41 -4.53
C THR A 207 9.37 21.19 -5.40
N ALA A 208 8.35 20.61 -6.03
CA ALA A 208 8.47 19.63 -7.09
C ALA A 208 7.74 20.14 -8.35
N ASP A 209 8.27 19.82 -9.53
CA ASP A 209 7.71 20.19 -10.83
C ASP A 209 6.72 19.14 -11.35
N ALA A 210 6.91 17.90 -10.91
CA ALA A 210 6.21 16.72 -11.38
C ALA A 210 6.05 15.68 -10.28
N SER A 211 5.12 14.75 -10.50
CA SER A 211 4.94 13.56 -9.69
C SER A 211 4.55 12.37 -10.58
N GLU A 212 4.31 11.23 -9.99
CA GLU A 212 3.81 10.05 -10.64
C GLU A 212 2.74 9.38 -9.76
N GLY A 213 1.82 8.65 -10.37
CA GLY A 213 0.76 7.97 -9.64
C GLY A 213 -0.26 7.31 -10.56
N GLY A 214 -1.10 6.44 -10.00
CA GLY A 214 -2.27 5.91 -10.67
C GLY A 214 -3.37 6.98 -10.82
N ALA A 215 -4.28 6.81 -11.78
CA ALA A 215 -5.36 7.76 -12.07
C ALA A 215 -6.23 8.03 -10.83
N GLU A 216 -6.51 7.01 -10.04
CA GLU A 216 -7.27 7.12 -8.80
C GLU A 216 -6.55 8.00 -7.75
N GLN A 217 -5.24 7.81 -7.55
CA GLN A 217 -4.45 8.65 -6.65
C GLN A 217 -4.42 10.11 -7.13
N ILE A 218 -4.24 10.34 -8.43
CA ILE A 218 -4.24 11.67 -9.02
C ILE A 218 -5.58 12.37 -8.78
N SER A 219 -6.69 11.66 -8.94
CA SER A 219 -8.04 12.15 -8.70
C SER A 219 -8.29 12.43 -7.22
N SER A 220 -8.03 11.46 -6.33
CA SER A 220 -8.32 11.57 -4.89
C SER A 220 -7.50 12.65 -4.18
N PHE A 221 -6.27 12.91 -4.62
CA PHE A 221 -5.43 14.00 -4.13
C PHE A 221 -5.64 15.34 -4.87
N ASN A 222 -6.61 15.40 -5.79
CA ASN A 222 -6.93 16.59 -6.60
C ASN A 222 -5.71 17.14 -7.36
N LEU A 223 -4.79 16.28 -7.81
CA LEU A 223 -3.56 16.73 -8.47
C LEU A 223 -3.82 17.43 -9.81
N TYR A 224 -4.98 17.21 -10.43
CA TYR A 224 -5.45 17.93 -11.62
C TYR A 224 -5.57 19.45 -11.42
N GLU A 225 -5.66 19.94 -10.19
CA GLU A 225 -5.70 21.38 -9.89
C GLU A 225 -4.31 22.03 -10.01
N VAL A 226 -3.23 21.26 -9.81
CA VAL A 226 -1.85 21.75 -9.76
C VAL A 226 -0.94 21.15 -10.84
N GLN A 227 -1.42 20.15 -11.59
CA GLN A 227 -0.73 19.48 -12.70
C GLN A 227 -1.61 19.47 -13.95
N SER A 228 -1.12 20.00 -15.05
CA SER A 228 -1.91 20.20 -16.28
C SER A 228 -1.84 19.04 -17.28
N HIS A 229 -0.93 18.09 -17.10
CA HIS A 229 -0.73 16.97 -18.01
C HIS A 229 -0.66 15.65 -17.24
N LEU A 230 -1.25 14.61 -17.83
CA LEU A 230 -1.09 13.22 -17.45
C LEU A 230 -0.50 12.47 -18.64
N SER A 231 0.74 12.04 -18.53
CA SER A 231 1.45 11.28 -19.56
C SER A 231 1.41 9.81 -19.23
N LEU A 232 0.81 9.00 -20.12
CA LEU A 232 0.50 7.59 -19.88
C LEU A 232 1.76 6.72 -20.01
N THR A 233 2.69 6.88 -19.06
CA THR A 233 3.97 6.17 -19.03
C THR A 233 3.84 4.69 -18.66
N SER A 234 2.81 4.29 -17.93
CA SER A 234 2.56 2.91 -17.44
C SER A 234 3.82 2.23 -16.88
N HIS A 235 4.62 2.99 -16.15
CA HIS A 235 5.96 2.59 -15.72
C HIS A 235 5.96 1.63 -14.53
N LEU A 236 4.83 1.45 -13.86
CA LEU A 236 4.65 0.56 -12.72
C LEU A 236 3.19 0.13 -12.60
N ILE A 237 2.96 -1.13 -12.27
CA ILE A 237 1.64 -1.63 -11.87
C ILE A 237 1.51 -1.45 -10.37
N ALA A 238 0.72 -0.45 -9.95
CA ALA A 238 0.47 -0.23 -8.54
C ALA A 238 -0.34 -1.39 -7.97
N ASN A 239 0.08 -1.84 -6.80
CA ASN A 239 -0.56 -2.95 -6.10
C ASN A 239 -0.61 -2.70 -4.60
N GLY A 240 -1.36 -3.52 -3.88
CA GLY A 240 -1.47 -3.44 -2.43
C GLY A 240 -2.33 -4.56 -1.88
N ASN A 241 -2.48 -4.60 -0.58
CA ASN A 241 -3.28 -5.63 0.09
C ASN A 241 -3.81 -5.12 1.44
N ILE A 242 -4.63 -5.93 2.08
CA ILE A 242 -4.88 -5.86 3.51
C ILE A 242 -3.87 -6.81 4.17
N TYR A 243 -3.02 -6.26 5.04
CA TYR A 243 -2.01 -7.01 5.79
C TYR A 243 -2.47 -7.14 7.24
N ILE A 244 -2.66 -8.37 7.70
CA ILE A 244 -3.07 -8.68 9.06
C ILE A 244 -1.85 -9.01 9.92
N ASN A 245 -1.84 -8.58 11.18
CA ASN A 245 -0.83 -9.00 12.15
C ASN A 245 -0.86 -10.53 12.30
N ASP A 246 0.28 -11.20 12.10
CA ASP A 246 0.32 -12.68 12.08
C ASP A 246 0.07 -13.29 13.46
N ASP A 247 0.54 -12.69 14.55
CA ASP A 247 0.25 -13.17 15.91
C ASP A 247 -1.25 -13.08 16.24
N PHE A 248 -1.91 -11.99 15.80
CA PHE A 248 -3.37 -11.87 15.94
C PHE A 248 -4.07 -12.96 15.14
N TYR A 249 -3.71 -13.15 13.86
CA TYR A 249 -4.28 -14.17 12.99
C TYR A 249 -4.08 -15.58 13.55
N GLN A 250 -2.89 -15.93 14.01
CA GLN A 250 -2.57 -17.23 14.61
C GLN A 250 -3.28 -17.44 15.97
N GLY A 251 -3.69 -16.36 16.64
CA GLY A 251 -4.46 -16.40 17.87
C GLY A 251 -5.94 -16.74 17.68
N LEU A 252 -6.44 -16.69 16.45
CA LEU A 252 -7.82 -17.03 16.09
C LEU A 252 -7.99 -18.55 16.00
N ASP A 253 -9.23 -19.03 16.12
CA ASP A 253 -9.51 -20.42 15.78
C ASP A 253 -9.46 -20.65 14.25
N GLU A 254 -9.28 -21.92 13.87
CA GLU A 254 -9.10 -22.34 12.47
C GLU A 254 -10.28 -21.89 11.57
N THR A 255 -11.51 -21.87 12.10
CA THR A 255 -12.68 -21.42 11.33
C THR A 255 -12.61 -19.94 10.98
N HIS A 256 -12.21 -19.08 11.93
CA HIS A 256 -12.04 -17.65 11.69
C HIS A 256 -10.83 -17.37 10.78
N GLN A 257 -9.74 -18.14 10.93
CA GLN A 257 -8.57 -18.04 10.04
C GLN A 257 -8.94 -18.34 8.59
N ASP A 258 -9.62 -19.46 8.35
CA ASP A 258 -10.07 -19.87 7.01
C ASP A 258 -11.02 -18.81 6.42
N MET A 259 -12.01 -18.34 7.20
CA MET A 259 -12.98 -17.35 6.77
C MET A 259 -12.30 -16.01 6.37
N ILE A 260 -11.33 -15.53 7.16
CA ILE A 260 -10.57 -14.32 6.83
C ILE A 260 -9.84 -14.46 5.49
N MET A 261 -9.22 -15.61 5.23
CA MET A 261 -8.51 -15.86 3.98
C MET A 261 -9.45 -16.04 2.79
N GLU A 262 -10.57 -16.76 2.95
CA GLU A 262 -11.56 -16.97 1.88
C GLU A 262 -12.25 -15.65 1.50
N VAL A 263 -12.73 -14.88 2.47
CA VAL A 263 -13.32 -13.55 2.23
C VAL A 263 -12.26 -12.60 1.66
N GLY A 264 -11.06 -12.60 2.23
CA GLY A 264 -9.93 -11.80 1.73
C GLY A 264 -9.65 -12.06 0.26
N GLN A 265 -9.54 -13.32 -0.16
CA GLN A 265 -9.33 -13.69 -1.55
C GLN A 265 -10.46 -13.17 -2.46
N SER A 266 -11.71 -13.38 -2.07
CA SER A 266 -12.88 -12.96 -2.86
C SER A 266 -12.94 -11.44 -3.05
N VAL A 267 -12.71 -10.66 -2.00
CA VAL A 267 -12.81 -9.19 -2.08
C VAL A 267 -11.63 -8.58 -2.81
N THR A 268 -10.42 -9.15 -2.69
CA THR A 268 -9.24 -8.65 -3.41
C THR A 268 -9.31 -8.95 -4.91
N GLU A 269 -9.88 -10.08 -5.32
CA GLU A 269 -10.20 -10.39 -6.70
C GLU A 269 -11.23 -9.39 -7.26
N THR A 270 -12.36 -9.22 -6.57
CA THR A 270 -13.42 -8.28 -6.97
C THR A 270 -12.89 -6.86 -7.10
N ALA A 271 -12.13 -6.37 -6.11
CA ALA A 271 -11.54 -5.04 -6.14
C ALA A 271 -10.58 -4.85 -7.33
N SER A 272 -9.80 -5.89 -7.66
CA SER A 272 -8.89 -5.85 -8.80
C SER A 272 -9.64 -5.77 -10.14
N GLU A 273 -10.73 -6.54 -10.31
CA GLU A 273 -11.59 -6.49 -11.49
C GLU A 273 -12.27 -5.13 -11.64
N GLU A 274 -12.80 -4.58 -10.56
CA GLU A 274 -13.43 -3.24 -10.54
C GLU A 274 -12.41 -2.15 -10.88
N SER A 275 -11.21 -2.18 -10.29
CA SER A 275 -10.16 -1.21 -10.57
C SER A 275 -9.69 -1.26 -12.02
N GLN A 276 -9.49 -2.46 -12.59
CA GLN A 276 -9.14 -2.61 -14.00
C GLN A 276 -10.23 -2.07 -14.93
N SER A 277 -11.50 -2.33 -14.59
CA SER A 277 -12.63 -1.88 -15.43
C SER A 277 -12.87 -0.37 -15.39
N SER A 278 -12.48 0.31 -14.31
CA SER A 278 -12.70 1.75 -14.10
C SER A 278 -11.49 2.63 -14.48
N GLU A 279 -10.34 2.07 -14.74
CA GLU A 279 -9.10 2.84 -14.98
C GLU A 279 -9.23 3.78 -16.20
N GLU A 280 -9.75 3.30 -17.31
CA GLU A 280 -9.96 4.12 -18.53
C GLU A 280 -10.94 5.27 -18.28
N GLU A 281 -12.00 5.01 -17.51
CA GLU A 281 -13.01 6.03 -17.14
C GLU A 281 -12.38 7.11 -16.25
N LEU A 282 -11.57 6.72 -15.26
CA LEU A 282 -10.84 7.66 -14.39
C LEU A 282 -9.86 8.55 -15.18
N ILE A 283 -9.14 7.98 -16.14
CA ILE A 283 -8.24 8.76 -17.03
C ILE A 283 -9.06 9.75 -17.86
N GLN A 284 -10.21 9.34 -18.38
CA GLN A 284 -11.10 10.24 -19.11
C GLN A 284 -11.63 11.36 -18.20
N GLU A 285 -12.05 11.06 -16.99
CA GLU A 285 -12.53 12.04 -16.01
C GLU A 285 -11.44 13.08 -15.68
N LEU A 286 -10.18 12.67 -15.51
CA LEU A 286 -9.06 13.60 -15.33
C LEU A 286 -8.90 14.55 -16.52
N GLY A 287 -9.13 14.06 -17.74
CA GLY A 287 -9.20 14.88 -18.95
C GLY A 287 -10.35 15.90 -18.91
N GLU A 288 -11.53 15.50 -18.44
CA GLU A 288 -12.69 16.38 -18.27
C GLU A 288 -12.48 17.43 -17.17
N GLN A 289 -11.67 17.12 -16.15
CA GLN A 289 -11.23 18.02 -15.08
C GLN A 289 -10.14 18.99 -15.53
N GLY A 290 -9.66 18.89 -16.76
CA GLY A 290 -8.77 19.86 -17.39
C GLY A 290 -7.34 19.42 -17.63
N MET A 291 -6.97 18.18 -17.27
CA MET A 291 -5.66 17.65 -17.63
C MET A 291 -5.58 17.32 -19.12
N THR A 292 -4.42 17.56 -19.72
CA THR A 292 -4.11 17.07 -21.06
C THR A 292 -3.58 15.65 -20.95
N ILE A 293 -4.32 14.68 -21.51
CA ILE A 293 -3.87 13.29 -21.54
C ILE A 293 -2.90 13.12 -22.70
N VAL A 294 -1.67 12.68 -22.40
CA VAL A 294 -0.60 12.43 -23.37
C VAL A 294 -0.49 10.92 -23.56
N GLU A 295 -1.02 10.43 -24.67
CA GLU A 295 -1.05 9.00 -25.02
C GLU A 295 0.17 8.56 -25.84
N ASP A 296 0.84 9.51 -26.56
CA ASP A 296 1.97 9.25 -27.43
C ASP A 296 3.30 9.24 -26.66
N VAL A 297 3.39 8.38 -25.64
CA VAL A 297 4.58 8.20 -24.80
C VAL A 297 5.43 7.07 -25.33
N ASP A 298 6.74 7.29 -25.45
CA ASP A 298 7.74 6.29 -25.82
C ASP A 298 8.13 5.48 -24.56
N THR A 299 7.27 4.54 -24.18
CA THR A 299 7.45 3.70 -22.99
C THR A 299 8.64 2.76 -23.13
N GLU A 300 8.98 2.33 -24.36
CA GLU A 300 10.14 1.49 -24.64
C GLU A 300 11.45 2.26 -24.36
N ALA A 301 11.53 3.53 -24.78
CA ALA A 301 12.70 4.37 -24.48
C ALA A 301 12.87 4.62 -22.97
N PHE A 302 11.79 4.78 -22.21
CA PHE A 302 11.85 4.86 -20.74
C PHE A 302 12.40 3.57 -20.13
N GLN A 303 11.92 2.43 -20.57
CA GLN A 303 12.36 1.12 -20.10
C GLN A 303 13.84 0.87 -20.41
N GLU A 304 14.28 1.14 -21.66
CA GLU A 304 15.69 1.02 -22.05
C GLU A 304 16.60 1.93 -21.21
N GLN A 305 16.15 3.16 -20.91
CA GLN A 305 16.92 4.11 -20.09
C GLN A 305 17.01 3.69 -18.63
N ALA A 306 15.96 3.05 -18.08
CA ALA A 306 15.90 2.57 -16.70
C ALA A 306 16.65 1.25 -16.48
N GLU A 307 16.78 0.40 -17.51
CA GLU A 307 17.31 -0.97 -17.43
C GLU A 307 18.63 -1.08 -16.66
N PRO A 308 19.66 -0.20 -16.86
CA PRO A 308 20.91 -0.32 -16.12
C PRO A 308 20.76 -0.19 -14.59
N ALA A 309 19.85 0.65 -14.11
CA ALA A 309 19.60 0.78 -12.68
C ALA A 309 18.80 -0.42 -12.13
N VAL A 310 17.84 -0.91 -12.92
CA VAL A 310 17.08 -2.12 -12.57
C VAL A 310 18.02 -3.33 -12.46
N GLU A 311 18.89 -3.55 -13.46
CA GLU A 311 19.88 -4.64 -13.42
C GLU A 311 20.81 -4.53 -12.20
N GLN A 312 21.31 -3.33 -11.91
CA GLN A 312 22.16 -3.11 -10.74
C GLN A 312 21.43 -3.44 -9.43
N LEU A 313 20.15 -3.09 -9.29
CA LEU A 313 19.34 -3.42 -8.11
C LEU A 313 19.14 -4.94 -7.97
N PHE A 314 18.97 -5.68 -9.08
CA PHE A 314 18.93 -7.14 -9.04
C PHE A 314 20.29 -7.76 -8.68
N GLU A 315 21.39 -7.17 -9.09
CA GLU A 315 22.74 -7.66 -8.75
C GLU A 315 23.11 -7.38 -7.27
N GLU A 316 22.70 -6.24 -6.72
CA GLU A 316 23.21 -5.75 -5.43
C GLU A 316 22.19 -5.85 -4.28
N THR A 317 20.89 -5.87 -4.57
CA THR A 317 19.85 -5.67 -3.55
C THR A 317 18.84 -6.79 -3.50
N TRP A 318 18.31 -7.23 -4.67
CA TRP A 318 17.20 -8.17 -4.70
C TRP A 318 17.64 -9.63 -4.81
N ALA A 319 16.90 -10.50 -4.11
CA ALA A 319 17.22 -11.94 -4.00
C ALA A 319 16.87 -12.76 -5.25
N PHE A 320 16.42 -12.10 -6.32
CA PHE A 320 16.01 -12.72 -7.58
C PHE A 320 17.02 -12.44 -8.69
N ASP A 321 16.95 -13.25 -9.74
CA ASP A 321 17.67 -13.04 -10.98
C ASP A 321 16.80 -12.27 -11.99
N TRP A 322 17.33 -11.18 -12.57
CA TRP A 322 16.59 -10.33 -13.50
C TRP A 322 16.09 -11.09 -14.74
N GLU A 323 16.94 -11.96 -15.32
CA GLU A 323 16.57 -12.78 -16.47
C GLU A 323 15.37 -13.69 -16.16
N THR A 324 15.30 -14.19 -14.93
CA THR A 324 14.19 -15.01 -14.45
C THR A 324 12.90 -14.20 -14.36
N VAL A 325 12.93 -13.05 -13.69
CA VAL A 325 11.75 -12.19 -13.51
C VAL A 325 11.24 -11.64 -14.84
N ARG A 326 12.13 -11.24 -15.73
CA ARG A 326 11.79 -10.71 -17.06
C ARG A 326 11.07 -11.73 -17.95
N ASN A 327 11.27 -13.02 -17.73
CA ASN A 327 10.70 -14.11 -18.54
C ASN A 327 9.49 -14.81 -17.89
N MET A 328 9.05 -14.38 -16.71
CA MET A 328 7.79 -14.78 -16.08
C MET A 328 6.62 -13.99 -16.69
#